data_3f2a2f247672214ac7b24a2f4609cdde
#
_entry.id   3f2a2f247672214ac7b24a2f4609cdde
#
_cell.length_a   1.000
_cell.length_b   1.000
_cell.length_c   1.000
_cell.angle_alpha   90.00
_cell.angle_beta   90.00
_cell.angle_gamma   90.00
#
_symmetry.space_group_name_H-M   'P 1'
#
loop_
_entity.id
_entity.type
_entity.pdbx_description
1 polymer ?
#
loop_
_entity_poly.entity_id
_entity_poly.type
_entity_poly.pdbx_seq_one_letter_code
_entity_poly.pdbx_strand_id
1 'polypeptide(L)'
;MTTTIRLALGAAAMVLATIPYLAFAQAPPAPAQPQAPPQPMGFFISSVGVGDGANLGGLAGADKHCQALAVAAGAGTRTWRAYLSAAAAAGQPPVNARDRIGSGPWYNAKGVVMAWNVAELHGDLERDRNNVRKPTALNEKGQEVNGVGNQPNQHDILTGSDSHGRAMLGAANTTTCGNWTSNAEGRAMLGHHDRLGGANASWNAVHLSSGCSQANLVATGGAGLLYCFAVN
;
A
#
# COMPACT_ATOMS: atom_id res chain seq x y z
N MET A 1 -12.87 65.16 -66.20
CA MET A 1 -12.32 65.66 -64.92
C MET A 1 -11.64 64.50 -64.22
N THR A 2 -10.33 64.40 -64.39
CA THR A 2 -9.51 63.28 -63.86
C THR A 2 -8.68 63.79 -62.69
N THR A 3 -8.97 63.31 -61.49
CA THR A 3 -8.24 63.70 -60.27
C THR A 3 -7.20 62.66 -59.97
N THR A 4 -5.95 63.02 -60.08
CA THR A 4 -4.77 62.16 -59.76
C THR A 4 -4.42 62.31 -58.30
N ILE A 5 -4.47 61.20 -57.55
CA ILE A 5 -4.01 61.13 -56.16
C ILE A 5 -2.54 60.69 -56.17
N ARG A 6 -1.66 61.52 -55.62
CA ARG A 6 -0.23 61.19 -55.39
C ARG A 6 -0.09 60.52 -54.06
N LEU A 7 0.41 59.25 -54.05
CA LEU A 7 0.84 58.58 -52.87
C LEU A 7 2.27 59.04 -52.50
N ALA A 8 2.43 59.53 -51.29
CA ALA A 8 3.74 59.78 -50.67
C ALA A 8 4.24 58.54 -49.95
N LEU A 9 5.36 57.95 -50.36
CA LEU A 9 6.07 56.93 -49.62
C LEU A 9 6.86 57.58 -48.48
N GLY A 10 6.45 57.30 -47.23
CA GLY A 10 7.25 57.60 -46.03
C GLY A 10 8.19 56.45 -45.74
N ALA A 11 9.49 56.68 -45.81
CA ALA A 11 10.49 55.73 -45.39
C ALA A 11 10.59 55.70 -43.82
N ALA A 12 10.13 54.64 -43.17
CA ALA A 12 10.34 54.41 -41.73
C ALA A 12 11.71 53.81 -41.54
N ALA A 13 12.61 54.53 -40.90
CA ALA A 13 13.92 53.98 -40.43
C ALA A 13 13.69 53.12 -39.21
N MET A 14 13.90 51.79 -39.32
CA MET A 14 13.97 50.88 -38.18
C MET A 14 15.30 51.07 -37.45
N VAL A 15 15.23 51.60 -36.21
CA VAL A 15 16.35 51.61 -35.28
C VAL A 15 16.37 50.24 -34.60
N LEU A 16 17.34 49.39 -34.97
CA LEU A 16 17.65 48.14 -34.30
C LEU A 16 18.35 48.43 -32.95
N ALA A 17 17.59 48.40 -31.85
CA ALA A 17 18.15 48.46 -30.52
C ALA A 17 18.78 47.10 -30.19
N THR A 18 20.10 47.03 -30.12
CA THR A 18 20.85 45.88 -29.63
C THR A 18 20.74 45.82 -28.12
N ILE A 19 19.94 44.87 -27.59
CA ILE A 19 19.86 44.57 -26.16
C ILE A 19 21.08 43.69 -25.81
N PRO A 20 21.97 44.13 -24.90
CA PRO A 20 23.06 43.25 -24.45
C PRO A 20 22.50 42.06 -23.70
N TYR A 21 22.73 40.86 -24.20
CA TYR A 21 22.49 39.60 -23.46
C TYR A 21 23.43 39.55 -22.25
N LEU A 22 22.88 39.78 -21.06
CA LEU A 22 23.56 39.46 -19.80
C LEU A 22 23.57 37.95 -19.67
N ALA A 23 24.73 37.35 -19.92
CA ALA A 23 24.95 35.93 -19.60
C ALA A 23 24.90 35.75 -18.10
N PHE A 24 23.83 35.18 -17.57
CA PHE A 24 23.78 34.72 -16.20
C PHE A 24 24.72 33.51 -16.08
N ALA A 25 25.85 33.69 -15.41
CA ALA A 25 26.71 32.58 -15.04
C ALA A 25 25.90 31.64 -14.12
N GLN A 26 25.68 30.41 -14.57
CA GLN A 26 25.07 29.38 -13.73
C GLN A 26 25.97 29.14 -12.52
N ALA A 27 25.38 29.26 -11.31
CA ALA A 27 26.08 28.89 -10.09
C ALA A 27 26.50 27.41 -10.17
N PRO A 28 27.69 27.04 -9.67
CA PRO A 28 28.10 25.66 -9.64
C PRO A 28 27.07 24.82 -8.86
N PRO A 29 26.81 23.57 -9.30
CA PRO A 29 25.88 22.70 -8.59
C PRO A 29 26.30 22.54 -7.13
N ALA A 30 25.32 22.67 -6.23
CA ALA A 30 25.55 22.48 -4.80
C ALA A 30 26.13 21.09 -4.55
N PRO A 31 27.09 20.93 -3.62
CA PRO A 31 27.63 19.63 -3.29
C PRO A 31 26.52 18.67 -2.89
N ALA A 32 26.54 17.44 -3.43
CA ALA A 32 25.56 16.42 -3.11
C ALA A 32 25.57 16.17 -1.59
N GLN A 33 24.43 16.38 -0.95
CA GLN A 33 24.29 16.07 0.47
C GLN A 33 24.43 14.56 0.66
N PRO A 34 25.10 14.09 1.72
CA PRO A 34 25.17 12.67 2.04
C PRO A 34 23.74 12.13 2.15
N GLN A 35 23.41 11.12 1.35
CA GLN A 35 22.14 10.44 1.46
C GLN A 35 22.05 9.75 2.83
N ALA A 36 20.96 10.00 3.56
CA ALA A 36 20.68 9.26 4.78
C ALA A 36 20.70 7.75 4.50
N PRO A 37 21.21 6.92 5.43
CA PRO A 37 21.23 5.47 5.23
C PRO A 37 19.81 4.96 4.96
N PRO A 38 19.66 3.92 4.11
CA PRO A 38 18.37 3.34 3.80
C PRO A 38 17.63 2.93 5.09
N GLN A 39 16.39 3.31 5.22
CA GLN A 39 15.57 2.93 6.36
C GLN A 39 15.27 1.43 6.31
N PRO A 40 15.39 0.71 7.43
CA PRO A 40 15.15 -0.74 7.44
C PRO A 40 13.69 -1.04 7.09
N MET A 41 13.48 -2.05 6.24
CA MET A 41 12.14 -2.50 5.87
C MET A 41 11.32 -2.83 7.12
N GLY A 42 10.11 -2.30 7.20
CA GLY A 42 9.16 -2.53 8.29
C GLY A 42 7.77 -2.94 7.81
N PHE A 43 7.55 -2.95 6.49
CA PHE A 43 6.30 -3.32 5.85
C PHE A 43 6.54 -4.01 4.52
N PHE A 44 5.74 -5.03 4.24
CA PHE A 44 5.61 -5.60 2.89
C PHE A 44 4.26 -6.33 2.74
N ILE A 45 3.84 -6.58 1.48
CA ILE A 45 2.81 -7.56 1.14
C ILE A 45 3.52 -8.89 0.86
N SER A 46 3.03 -9.99 1.40
CA SER A 46 3.62 -11.30 1.11
C SER A 46 3.61 -11.57 -0.40
N SER A 47 4.74 -11.98 -0.99
CA SER A 47 4.82 -12.29 -2.42
C SER A 47 4.05 -13.56 -2.80
N VAL A 48 3.74 -14.38 -1.82
CA VAL A 48 2.93 -15.60 -1.94
C VAL A 48 2.02 -15.75 -0.72
N GLY A 49 0.85 -16.38 -0.92
CA GLY A 49 0.01 -16.84 0.19
C GLY A 49 0.55 -18.13 0.79
N VAL A 50 -0.10 -18.61 1.86
CA VAL A 50 0.23 -19.91 2.48
C VAL A 50 -0.07 -21.08 1.55
N GLY A 51 -1.00 -20.88 0.59
CA GLY A 51 -1.36 -21.89 -0.42
C GLY A 51 -2.53 -22.79 0.00
N ASP A 52 -3.11 -22.56 1.16
CA ASP A 52 -4.29 -23.30 1.69
C ASP A 52 -5.48 -22.33 1.96
N GLY A 53 -5.74 -21.44 1.02
CA GLY A 53 -6.78 -20.43 1.17
C GLY A 53 -6.55 -19.54 2.38
N ALA A 54 -7.58 -19.36 3.20
CA ALA A 54 -7.51 -18.60 4.44
C ALA A 54 -7.21 -19.48 5.68
N ASN A 55 -6.90 -20.76 5.48
CA ASN A 55 -6.34 -21.59 6.54
C ASN A 55 -4.85 -21.29 6.70
N LEU A 56 -4.55 -20.33 7.55
CA LEU A 56 -3.19 -19.85 7.80
C LEU A 56 -2.54 -20.54 9.01
N GLY A 57 -3.26 -21.45 9.70
CA GLY A 57 -2.86 -21.96 11.01
C GLY A 57 -3.09 -20.95 12.14
N GLY A 58 -4.15 -20.14 12.01
CA GLY A 58 -4.48 -19.05 12.93
C GLY A 58 -3.53 -17.84 12.79
N LEU A 59 -3.62 -16.92 13.75
CA LEU A 59 -2.74 -15.74 13.78
C LEU A 59 -1.26 -16.12 13.87
N ALA A 60 -0.94 -17.17 14.65
CA ALA A 60 0.44 -17.62 14.84
C ALA A 60 1.05 -18.17 13.54
N GLY A 61 0.28 -18.93 12.76
CA GLY A 61 0.73 -19.44 11.47
C GLY A 61 0.94 -18.32 10.45
N ALA A 62 0.06 -17.34 10.42
CA ALA A 62 0.20 -16.13 9.59
C ALA A 62 1.46 -15.32 9.97
N ASP A 63 1.74 -15.14 11.27
CA ASP A 63 2.95 -14.46 11.74
C ASP A 63 4.21 -15.22 11.32
N LYS A 64 4.21 -16.55 11.46
CA LYS A 64 5.31 -17.41 11.00
C LYS A 64 5.56 -17.28 9.50
N HIS A 65 4.51 -17.16 8.70
CA HIS A 65 4.62 -16.94 7.25
C HIS A 65 5.28 -15.58 6.95
N CYS A 66 4.82 -14.49 7.58
CA CYS A 66 5.44 -13.17 7.46
C CYS A 66 6.92 -13.19 7.89
N GLN A 67 7.24 -13.84 9.01
CA GLN A 67 8.60 -13.96 9.50
C GLN A 67 9.49 -14.73 8.52
N ALA A 68 9.02 -15.82 7.95
CA ALA A 68 9.78 -16.63 6.99
C ALA A 68 10.12 -15.84 5.71
N LEU A 69 9.15 -15.07 5.17
CA LEU A 69 9.39 -14.21 4.01
C LEU A 69 10.39 -13.09 4.33
N ALA A 70 10.27 -12.48 5.51
CA ALA A 70 11.20 -11.45 5.97
C ALA A 70 12.64 -12.00 6.13
N VAL A 71 12.79 -13.21 6.68
CA VAL A 71 14.10 -13.91 6.76
C VAL A 71 14.69 -14.11 5.37
N ALA A 72 13.88 -14.62 4.43
CA ALA A 72 14.32 -14.84 3.05
C ALA A 72 14.73 -13.54 2.33
N ALA A 73 14.17 -12.40 2.72
CA ALA A 73 14.50 -11.08 2.20
C ALA A 73 15.63 -10.35 2.98
N GLY A 74 16.27 -11.02 3.95
CA GLY A 74 17.36 -10.44 4.76
C GLY A 74 16.88 -9.49 5.88
N ALA A 75 15.58 -9.43 6.17
CA ALA A 75 14.97 -8.60 7.21
C ALA A 75 14.54 -9.41 8.45
N GLY A 76 15.09 -10.62 8.61
CA GLY A 76 14.68 -11.57 9.64
C GLY A 76 15.12 -11.23 11.06
N THR A 77 15.95 -10.23 11.29
CA THR A 77 16.39 -9.78 12.64
C THR A 77 15.27 -9.08 13.41
N ARG A 78 14.22 -8.63 12.72
CA ARG A 78 13.03 -8.03 13.32
C ARG A 78 11.95 -9.09 13.53
N THR A 79 11.03 -8.85 14.48
CA THR A 79 9.83 -9.65 14.66
C THR A 79 8.74 -9.19 13.71
N TRP A 80 8.19 -10.11 12.92
CA TRP A 80 7.17 -9.80 11.92
C TRP A 80 5.83 -10.40 12.27
N ARG A 81 4.76 -9.64 12.05
CA ARG A 81 3.38 -10.09 12.25
C ARG A 81 2.50 -9.75 11.06
N ALA A 82 1.57 -10.65 10.80
CA ALA A 82 0.51 -10.39 9.82
C ALA A 82 -0.51 -9.39 10.38
N TYR A 83 -0.95 -8.46 9.55
CA TYR A 83 -2.03 -7.55 9.86
C TYR A 83 -3.37 -8.27 9.74
N LEU A 84 -3.76 -8.96 10.77
CA LEU A 84 -4.99 -9.75 10.82
C LEU A 84 -5.71 -9.51 12.14
N SER A 85 -7.03 -9.26 12.05
CA SER A 85 -7.92 -9.34 13.22
C SER A 85 -8.42 -10.77 13.41
N ALA A 86 -8.84 -11.10 14.62
CA ALA A 86 -9.55 -12.33 14.94
C ALA A 86 -10.81 -11.99 15.75
N ALA A 87 -11.90 -12.67 15.47
CA ALA A 87 -13.14 -12.54 16.24
C ALA A 87 -12.96 -13.13 17.63
N ALA A 88 -13.80 -12.70 18.58
CA ALA A 88 -13.86 -13.30 19.89
C ALA A 88 -14.13 -14.83 19.77
N ALA A 89 -13.46 -15.58 20.60
CA ALA A 89 -13.65 -17.04 20.70
C ALA A 89 -13.92 -17.42 22.16
N ALA A 90 -14.30 -18.64 22.42
CA ALA A 90 -14.65 -19.10 23.78
C ALA A 90 -13.61 -18.68 24.82
N GLY A 91 -13.97 -17.76 25.70
CA GLY A 91 -13.11 -17.26 26.76
C GLY A 91 -11.98 -16.31 26.33
N GLN A 92 -11.89 -15.92 25.05
CA GLN A 92 -10.88 -15.00 24.54
C GLN A 92 -11.53 -13.76 23.92
N PRO A 93 -11.05 -12.54 24.23
CA PRO A 93 -11.52 -11.34 23.59
C PRO A 93 -11.12 -11.31 22.10
N PRO A 94 -11.77 -10.46 21.28
CA PRO A 94 -11.34 -10.26 19.90
C PRO A 94 -9.93 -9.67 19.86
N VAL A 95 -9.20 -9.96 18.79
CA VAL A 95 -7.86 -9.43 18.53
C VAL A 95 -7.95 -8.43 17.38
N ASN A 96 -7.51 -7.20 17.60
CA ASN A 96 -7.46 -6.18 16.56
C ASN A 96 -6.13 -6.25 15.80
N ALA A 97 -6.17 -6.16 14.48
CA ALA A 97 -4.96 -6.14 13.66
C ALA A 97 -4.04 -4.96 14.03
N ARG A 98 -4.62 -3.77 14.28
CA ARG A 98 -3.88 -2.56 14.64
C ARG A 98 -3.04 -2.70 15.92
N ASP A 99 -3.48 -3.53 16.86
CA ASP A 99 -2.83 -3.69 18.17
C ASP A 99 -1.68 -4.71 18.11
N ARG A 100 -1.52 -5.41 16.96
CA ARG A 100 -0.52 -6.47 16.78
C ARG A 100 0.75 -6.03 16.09
N ILE A 101 0.70 -4.94 15.34
CA ILE A 101 1.74 -4.56 14.37
C ILE A 101 2.82 -3.62 14.92
N GLY A 102 2.80 -3.29 16.22
CA GLY A 102 3.73 -2.32 16.81
C GLY A 102 3.28 -0.88 16.60
N SER A 103 4.20 0.06 16.75
CA SER A 103 3.90 1.52 16.76
C SER A 103 4.37 2.27 15.51
N GLY A 104 5.21 1.67 14.65
CA GLY A 104 5.86 2.35 13.52
C GLY A 104 7.13 3.11 13.93
N PRO A 105 7.73 3.93 13.05
CA PRO A 105 7.36 4.04 11.63
C PRO A 105 7.66 2.76 10.82
N TRP A 106 6.89 2.59 9.75
CA TRP A 106 7.12 1.47 8.84
C TRP A 106 7.54 1.96 7.46
N TYR A 107 8.55 1.31 6.89
CA TYR A 107 9.07 1.60 5.57
C TYR A 107 8.94 0.36 4.67
N ASN A 108 8.70 0.54 3.39
CA ASN A 108 8.74 -0.56 2.43
C ASN A 108 10.19 -0.97 2.12
N ALA A 109 10.36 -2.01 1.28
CA ALA A 109 11.66 -2.52 0.89
C ALA A 109 12.56 -1.51 0.14
N LYS A 110 12.01 -0.37 -0.30
CA LYS A 110 12.75 0.73 -0.96
C LYS A 110 12.95 1.93 -0.03
N GLY A 111 12.67 1.81 1.26
CA GLY A 111 12.84 2.87 2.25
C GLY A 111 11.76 3.98 2.17
N VAL A 112 10.68 3.78 1.43
CA VAL A 112 9.55 4.72 1.40
C VAL A 112 8.71 4.51 2.65
N VAL A 113 8.42 5.59 3.39
CA VAL A 113 7.56 5.53 4.57
C VAL A 113 6.13 5.12 4.17
N MET A 114 5.62 4.11 4.85
CA MET A 114 4.25 3.62 4.67
C MET A 114 3.28 4.32 5.61
N ALA A 115 3.67 4.49 6.85
CA ALA A 115 3.02 5.30 7.87
C ALA A 115 4.00 5.57 9.02
N TRP A 116 3.85 6.71 9.68
CA TRP A 116 4.69 7.08 10.83
C TRP A 116 4.25 6.39 12.12
N ASN A 117 2.97 6.07 12.23
CA ASN A 117 2.38 5.45 13.42
C ASN A 117 1.03 4.80 13.10
N VAL A 118 0.44 4.13 14.09
CA VAL A 118 -0.86 3.43 13.97
C VAL A 118 -2.00 4.38 13.62
N ALA A 119 -2.02 5.60 14.18
CA ALA A 119 -3.10 6.57 13.92
C ALA A 119 -3.08 7.05 12.46
N GLU A 120 -1.90 7.33 11.92
CA GLU A 120 -1.74 7.70 10.51
C GLU A 120 -2.06 6.53 9.56
N LEU A 121 -1.62 5.33 9.92
CA LEU A 121 -1.88 4.13 9.11
C LEU A 121 -3.39 3.90 8.91
N HIS A 122 -4.21 4.18 9.93
CA HIS A 122 -5.66 3.95 9.89
C HIS A 122 -6.49 5.22 9.61
N GLY A 123 -5.85 6.35 9.37
CA GLY A 123 -6.55 7.62 9.14
C GLY A 123 -7.32 8.15 10.36
N ASP A 124 -6.90 7.80 11.59
CA ASP A 124 -7.59 8.21 12.82
C ASP A 124 -7.55 9.74 13.03
N LEU A 125 -6.52 10.42 12.51
CA LEU A 125 -6.36 11.88 12.62
C LEU A 125 -6.72 12.59 11.31
N GLU A 126 -6.30 12.05 10.18
CA GLU A 126 -6.60 12.56 8.85
C GLU A 126 -6.76 11.38 7.88
N ARG A 127 -7.74 11.52 6.99
CA ARG A 127 -8.03 10.52 5.98
C ARG A 127 -6.86 10.29 5.04
N ASP A 128 -6.57 9.01 4.72
CA ASP A 128 -5.65 8.60 3.64
C ASP A 128 -4.19 9.09 3.74
N ARG A 129 -3.66 9.30 4.94
CA ARG A 129 -2.27 9.73 5.11
C ARG A 129 -1.24 8.62 4.87
N ASN A 130 -1.62 7.35 5.00
CA ASN A 130 -0.70 6.26 4.74
C ASN A 130 -0.41 6.07 3.24
N ASN A 131 0.74 5.49 2.94
CA ASN A 131 1.23 5.24 1.60
C ASN A 131 0.95 3.81 1.10
N VAL A 132 -0.05 3.11 1.64
CA VAL A 132 -0.46 1.80 1.10
C VAL A 132 -1.19 2.03 -0.22
N ARG A 133 -0.44 1.98 -1.32
CA ARG A 133 -0.90 2.15 -2.71
C ARG A 133 -0.07 1.24 -3.61
N LYS A 134 -0.55 0.91 -4.80
CA LYS A 134 0.12 0.00 -5.73
C LYS A 134 1.63 0.24 -5.89
N PRO A 135 2.13 1.45 -6.17
CA PRO A 135 3.57 1.67 -6.39
C PRO A 135 4.42 1.62 -5.11
N THR A 136 3.81 1.64 -3.94
CA THR A 136 4.50 1.69 -2.64
C THR A 136 4.26 0.48 -1.77
N ALA A 137 3.11 -0.20 -1.89
CA ALA A 137 2.78 -1.43 -1.18
C ALA A 137 3.47 -2.62 -1.84
N LEU A 138 4.79 -2.66 -1.72
CA LEU A 138 5.66 -3.65 -2.35
C LEU A 138 5.68 -4.96 -1.56
N ASN A 139 6.09 -6.05 -2.22
CA ASN A 139 6.38 -7.31 -1.55
C ASN A 139 7.76 -7.25 -0.84
N GLU A 140 8.13 -8.32 -0.11
CA GLU A 140 9.39 -8.40 0.63
C GLU A 140 10.65 -8.32 -0.25
N LYS A 141 10.50 -8.54 -1.57
CA LYS A 141 11.57 -8.44 -2.58
C LYS A 141 11.66 -7.05 -3.22
N GLY A 142 10.81 -6.10 -2.77
CA GLY A 142 10.75 -4.74 -3.35
C GLY A 142 10.07 -4.66 -4.71
N GLN A 143 9.24 -5.65 -5.07
CA GLN A 143 8.50 -5.71 -6.32
C GLN A 143 7.05 -5.26 -6.09
N GLU A 144 6.43 -4.68 -7.11
CA GLU A 144 5.00 -4.40 -7.10
C GLU A 144 4.20 -5.70 -7.08
N VAL A 145 3.10 -5.70 -6.31
CA VAL A 145 2.11 -6.76 -6.31
C VAL A 145 1.07 -6.44 -7.39
N ASN A 146 0.63 -7.45 -8.11
CA ASN A 146 -0.39 -7.29 -9.13
C ASN A 146 -1.69 -6.73 -8.54
N GLY A 147 -2.26 -5.74 -9.21
CA GLY A 147 -3.52 -5.11 -8.83
C GLY A 147 -4.48 -5.07 -10.02
N VAL A 148 -5.50 -4.21 -9.94
CA VAL A 148 -6.44 -4.00 -11.05
C VAL A 148 -5.69 -3.69 -12.34
N GLY A 149 -6.09 -4.37 -13.42
CA GLY A 149 -5.45 -4.27 -14.75
C GLY A 149 -4.29 -5.23 -14.98
N ASN A 150 -3.80 -5.93 -13.96
CA ASN A 150 -2.83 -7.01 -14.11
C ASN A 150 -3.51 -8.39 -14.20
N GLN A 151 -2.78 -9.36 -14.78
CA GLN A 151 -3.18 -10.77 -14.81
C GLN A 151 -2.08 -11.63 -14.20
N PRO A 152 -2.38 -12.45 -13.17
CA PRO A 152 -3.64 -12.44 -12.41
C PRO A 152 -3.78 -11.15 -11.56
N ASN A 153 -5.04 -10.72 -11.30
CA ASN A 153 -5.29 -9.69 -10.29
C ASN A 153 -5.07 -10.29 -8.89
N GLN A 154 -4.37 -9.57 -8.01
CA GLN A 154 -4.03 -10.01 -6.65
C GLN A 154 -4.19 -8.87 -5.64
N HIS A 155 -5.12 -7.94 -5.91
CA HIS A 155 -5.27 -6.74 -5.08
C HIS A 155 -5.92 -7.00 -3.72
N ASP A 156 -6.65 -8.09 -3.57
CA ASP A 156 -7.29 -8.48 -2.32
C ASP A 156 -6.29 -9.04 -1.33
N ILE A 157 -6.17 -8.38 -0.19
CA ILE A 157 -5.32 -8.80 0.93
C ILE A 157 -6.20 -9.19 2.11
N LEU A 158 -5.91 -10.32 2.74
CA LEU A 158 -6.62 -10.80 3.94
C LEU A 158 -6.37 -9.86 5.12
N THR A 159 -7.44 -9.44 5.82
CA THR A 159 -7.33 -8.55 6.98
C THR A 159 -8.25 -8.92 8.15
N GLY A 160 -9.50 -9.34 7.86
CA GLY A 160 -10.51 -9.60 8.88
C GLY A 160 -10.86 -8.38 9.74
N SER A 161 -10.56 -7.18 9.28
CA SER A 161 -10.63 -5.94 10.04
C SER A 161 -11.66 -4.97 9.47
N ASP A 162 -12.19 -4.08 10.32
CA ASP A 162 -12.82 -2.85 9.87
C ASP A 162 -11.76 -1.84 9.35
N SER A 163 -12.20 -0.69 8.84
CA SER A 163 -11.32 0.36 8.32
C SER A 163 -10.38 0.97 9.37
N HIS A 164 -10.70 0.81 10.66
CA HIS A 164 -9.85 1.25 11.77
C HIS A 164 -8.91 0.15 12.29
N GLY A 165 -8.86 -1.01 11.62
CA GLY A 165 -8.00 -2.13 12.00
C GLY A 165 -8.48 -2.91 13.21
N ARG A 166 -9.77 -2.83 13.53
CA ARG A 166 -10.38 -3.55 14.65
C ARG A 166 -11.08 -4.80 14.16
N ALA A 167 -11.20 -5.78 15.05
CA ALA A 167 -12.00 -6.97 14.80
C ALA A 167 -13.46 -6.57 14.57
N MET A 168 -14.05 -7.13 13.53
CA MET A 168 -15.46 -6.91 13.23
C MET A 168 -16.32 -7.72 14.21
N LEU A 169 -17.51 -7.18 14.53
CA LEU A 169 -18.49 -7.89 15.33
C LEU A 169 -19.06 -9.08 14.56
N GLY A 170 -19.30 -10.19 15.23
CA GLY A 170 -19.89 -11.39 14.65
C GLY A 170 -19.07 -12.64 14.89
N ALA A 171 -19.54 -13.75 14.32
CA ALA A 171 -18.86 -15.03 14.43
C ALA A 171 -17.58 -15.09 13.58
N ALA A 172 -16.60 -15.86 14.00
CA ALA A 172 -15.30 -15.98 13.33
C ALA A 172 -15.38 -16.43 11.85
N ASN A 173 -16.40 -17.19 11.48
CA ASN A 173 -16.61 -17.62 10.09
C ASN A 173 -17.20 -16.53 9.16
N THR A 174 -17.65 -15.39 9.71
CA THR A 174 -18.28 -14.33 8.90
C THR A 174 -17.28 -13.35 8.32
N THR A 175 -16.12 -13.14 8.96
CA THR A 175 -15.14 -12.12 8.54
C THR A 175 -13.69 -12.56 8.61
N THR A 176 -13.38 -13.73 9.21
CA THR A 176 -12.01 -14.19 9.47
C THR A 176 -11.78 -15.66 9.12
N CYS A 177 -12.68 -16.27 8.32
CA CYS A 177 -12.56 -17.69 7.95
C CYS A 177 -12.24 -18.59 9.15
N GLY A 178 -13.06 -18.51 10.21
CA GLY A 178 -12.84 -19.29 11.44
C GLY A 178 -11.57 -18.91 12.19
N ASN A 179 -11.29 -17.61 12.29
CA ASN A 179 -10.04 -17.10 12.87
C ASN A 179 -8.79 -17.67 12.17
N TRP A 180 -8.85 -17.72 10.84
CA TRP A 180 -7.73 -18.12 9.96
C TRP A 180 -7.37 -19.61 10.05
N THR A 181 -8.39 -20.45 10.29
CA THR A 181 -8.25 -21.90 10.37
C THR A 181 -9.14 -22.66 9.37
N SER A 182 -9.85 -21.94 8.49
CA SER A 182 -10.73 -22.55 7.48
C SER A 182 -10.27 -22.23 6.06
N ASN A 183 -10.23 -23.25 5.22
CA ASN A 183 -10.08 -23.15 3.77
C ASN A 183 -11.36 -23.57 3.01
N ALA A 184 -12.49 -23.66 3.69
CA ALA A 184 -13.77 -24.14 3.14
C ALA A 184 -14.88 -23.10 3.43
N GLU A 185 -15.61 -23.30 4.50
CA GLU A 185 -16.76 -22.49 4.91
C GLU A 185 -16.34 -21.14 5.48
N GLY A 186 -17.18 -20.13 5.28
CA GLY A 186 -16.99 -18.81 5.84
C GLY A 186 -16.56 -17.75 4.82
N ARG A 187 -16.15 -16.59 5.34
CA ARG A 187 -15.65 -15.44 4.57
C ARG A 187 -14.56 -14.73 5.35
N ALA A 188 -13.75 -13.97 4.63
CA ALA A 188 -12.76 -13.05 5.19
C ALA A 188 -13.03 -11.62 4.71
N MET A 189 -12.85 -10.62 5.59
CA MET A 189 -12.77 -9.23 5.17
C MET A 189 -11.43 -9.01 4.46
N LEU A 190 -11.49 -8.29 3.34
CA LEU A 190 -10.37 -8.01 2.44
C LEU A 190 -10.12 -6.50 2.35
N GLY A 191 -8.88 -6.13 2.15
CA GLY A 191 -8.47 -4.78 1.80
C GLY A 191 -7.79 -4.76 0.42
N HIS A 192 -7.76 -3.59 -0.23
CA HIS A 192 -7.16 -3.43 -1.55
C HIS A 192 -5.87 -2.61 -1.47
N HIS A 193 -4.73 -3.22 -1.75
CA HIS A 193 -3.44 -2.54 -1.68
C HIS A 193 -3.26 -1.47 -2.78
N ASP A 194 -4.03 -1.50 -3.84
CA ASP A 194 -3.91 -0.60 -4.99
C ASP A 194 -4.82 0.63 -4.96
N ARG A 195 -5.83 0.68 -4.08
CA ARG A 195 -6.73 1.81 -3.79
C ARG A 195 -6.96 2.79 -4.94
N LEU A 196 -7.89 2.48 -5.82
CA LEU A 196 -8.22 3.31 -6.99
C LEU A 196 -9.36 4.33 -6.74
N GLY A 197 -9.90 4.37 -5.52
CA GLY A 197 -11.05 5.21 -5.17
C GLY A 197 -12.41 4.51 -5.35
N GLY A 198 -13.50 5.19 -5.03
CA GLY A 198 -14.86 4.62 -5.06
C GLY A 198 -14.98 3.41 -4.13
N ALA A 199 -15.47 2.30 -4.66
CA ALA A 199 -15.56 1.03 -3.93
C ALA A 199 -14.20 0.39 -3.63
N ASN A 200 -13.11 0.88 -4.25
CA ASN A 200 -11.74 0.43 -4.04
C ASN A 200 -10.93 1.46 -3.22
N ALA A 201 -11.49 1.99 -2.14
CA ALA A 201 -10.88 3.10 -1.40
C ALA A 201 -10.10 2.67 -0.14
N SER A 202 -10.42 1.50 0.45
CA SER A 202 -9.81 1.08 1.71
C SER A 202 -8.69 0.05 1.48
N TRP A 203 -7.54 0.28 2.12
CA TRP A 203 -6.45 -0.67 2.06
C TRP A 203 -6.70 -1.92 2.92
N ASN A 204 -7.61 -1.84 3.91
CA ASN A 204 -7.80 -2.89 4.91
C ASN A 204 -9.26 -3.38 5.09
N ALA A 205 -10.26 -2.72 4.50
CA ALA A 205 -11.66 -3.10 4.67
C ALA A 205 -12.52 -2.66 3.48
N VAL A 206 -12.61 -3.47 2.43
CA VAL A 206 -13.40 -3.15 1.23
C VAL A 206 -14.62 -4.05 1.10
N HIS A 207 -14.43 -5.36 1.04
CA HIS A 207 -15.49 -6.34 0.89
C HIS A 207 -15.11 -7.69 1.50
N LEU A 208 -16.10 -8.57 1.59
CA LEU A 208 -15.88 -9.95 2.01
C LEU A 208 -15.46 -10.82 0.81
N SER A 209 -14.59 -11.80 1.06
CA SER A 209 -14.29 -12.85 0.08
C SER A 209 -15.55 -13.66 -0.25
N SER A 210 -15.58 -14.33 -1.41
CA SER A 210 -16.66 -15.26 -1.77
C SER A 210 -16.65 -16.53 -0.93
N GLY A 211 -15.54 -16.86 -0.30
CA GLY A 211 -15.35 -18.00 0.61
C GLY A 211 -13.92 -18.04 1.11
N CYS A 212 -13.55 -19.12 1.79
CA CYS A 212 -12.24 -19.26 2.44
C CYS A 212 -11.26 -20.13 1.65
N SER A 213 -11.70 -20.86 0.60
CA SER A 213 -10.81 -21.66 -0.22
C SER A 213 -9.88 -20.80 -1.08
N GLN A 214 -8.74 -21.35 -1.48
CA GLN A 214 -7.82 -20.65 -2.40
C GLN A 214 -8.52 -20.23 -3.70
N ALA A 215 -9.39 -21.08 -4.24
CA ALA A 215 -10.18 -20.76 -5.44
C ALA A 215 -11.12 -19.56 -5.21
N ASN A 216 -11.78 -19.49 -4.05
CA ASN A 216 -12.67 -18.39 -3.70
C ASN A 216 -11.91 -17.07 -3.49
N LEU A 217 -10.71 -17.11 -2.93
CA LEU A 217 -9.86 -15.92 -2.79
C LEU A 217 -9.38 -15.41 -4.15
N VAL A 218 -9.02 -16.33 -5.06
CA VAL A 218 -8.63 -15.98 -6.43
C VAL A 218 -9.81 -15.40 -7.21
N ALA A 219 -11.00 -15.96 -7.03
CA ALA A 219 -12.21 -15.51 -7.73
C ALA A 219 -12.63 -14.07 -7.40
N THR A 220 -12.25 -13.54 -6.24
CA THR A 220 -12.48 -12.14 -5.86
C THR A 220 -11.34 -11.19 -6.22
N GLY A 221 -10.24 -11.69 -6.76
CA GLY A 221 -9.08 -10.88 -7.15
C GLY A 221 -7.94 -10.91 -6.13
N GLY A 222 -7.85 -11.96 -5.34
CA GLY A 222 -6.79 -12.19 -4.36
C GLY A 222 -5.91 -13.39 -4.67
N ALA A 223 -5.02 -13.70 -3.76
CA ALA A 223 -4.17 -14.90 -3.79
C ALA A 223 -3.89 -15.44 -2.37
N GLY A 224 -4.65 -15.01 -1.37
CA GLY A 224 -4.39 -15.30 0.04
C GLY A 224 -3.17 -14.56 0.59
N LEU A 225 -2.89 -13.35 0.06
CA LEU A 225 -1.77 -12.52 0.48
C LEU A 225 -2.04 -11.80 1.80
N LEU A 226 -0.97 -11.44 2.49
CA LEU A 226 -0.98 -10.79 3.80
C LEU A 226 -0.19 -9.47 3.75
N TYR A 227 -0.65 -8.48 4.52
CA TYR A 227 0.21 -7.37 4.94
C TYR A 227 1.05 -7.83 6.12
N CYS A 228 2.36 -7.66 6.03
CA CYS A 228 3.31 -8.01 7.08
C CYS A 228 3.99 -6.75 7.62
N PHE A 229 4.01 -6.63 8.95
CA PHE A 229 4.58 -5.48 9.66
C PHE A 229 5.64 -5.94 10.66
N ALA A 230 6.74 -5.22 10.74
CA ALA A 230 7.71 -5.36 11.81
C ALA A 230 7.21 -4.64 13.07
N VAL A 231 7.23 -5.33 14.21
CA VAL A 231 6.67 -4.83 15.49
C VAL A 231 7.71 -4.12 16.37
N ASN A 232 8.98 -4.16 15.99
CA ASN A 232 10.13 -3.56 16.69
C ASN A 232 11.11 -2.91 15.74
#